data_753647d1bef67debeb8028850ae32aa3
#
_entry.id   753647d1bef67debeb8028850ae32aa3
#
_cell.length_a   1.000
_cell.length_b   1.000
_cell.length_c   1.000
_cell.angle_alpha   90.00
_cell.angle_beta   90.00
_cell.angle_gamma   90.00
#
_symmetry.space_group_name_H-M   'P 1'
#
loop_
_entity.id
_entity.type
_entity.pdbx_description
1 polymer ?
#
loop_
_entity_poly.entity_id
_entity_poly.type
_entity_poly.pdbx_seq_one_letter_code
_entity_poly.pdbx_strand_id
1 'polypeptide(L)'
;MTRGAFDPAFGTLPATLPIFPLPGALLLPRGRLPLNIFEPRYLNMTRDALASDRLIGMIQPSGDPAGEAPPLYRTGCAGRITAFSETDDDRFLITLTGLCRFDLVREVPAVGGYRRVVPDFAPYAADLATATEISIDRDRLVNALRAYFIQRDIAVDWDAIAETPDEGLVTSLAMVCPFEPNEKQALLQSPDLTERGRVLTALIEMALLGNDAGDAARH
;
A
#
# COMPACT_ATOMS: atom_id res chain seq x y z
N MET A 1 6.93 -13.20 -7.75
CA MET A 1 8.05 -12.27 -8.11
C MET A 1 9.26 -12.59 -7.25
N THR A 2 10.45 -12.68 -7.84
CA THR A 2 11.70 -12.91 -7.12
C THR A 2 12.15 -11.63 -6.42
N ARG A 3 12.79 -11.78 -5.25
CA ARG A 3 13.44 -10.70 -4.51
C ARG A 3 14.44 -9.96 -5.41
N GLY A 4 14.37 -8.63 -5.44
CA GLY A 4 15.30 -7.81 -6.21
C GLY A 4 16.74 -7.92 -5.64
N ALA A 5 17.75 -7.82 -6.50
CA ALA A 5 19.18 -7.92 -6.10
C ALA A 5 19.58 -6.85 -5.05
N PHE A 6 18.83 -5.76 -4.97
CA PHE A 6 19.08 -4.64 -4.06
C PHE A 6 18.09 -4.58 -2.88
N ASP A 7 17.23 -5.58 -2.71
CA ASP A 7 16.32 -5.61 -1.57
C ASP A 7 17.07 -5.98 -0.30
N PRO A 8 16.89 -5.23 0.81
CA PRO A 8 17.60 -5.48 2.05
C PRO A 8 17.21 -6.84 2.64
N ALA A 9 18.14 -7.53 3.25
CA ALA A 9 17.85 -8.70 4.07
C ALA A 9 17.14 -8.24 5.37
N PHE A 10 16.41 -9.14 6.04
CA PHE A 10 15.71 -8.81 7.28
C PHE A 10 16.64 -8.15 8.31
N GLY A 11 17.84 -8.68 8.50
CA GLY A 11 18.82 -8.15 9.46
C GLY A 11 19.51 -6.84 9.05
N THR A 12 19.24 -6.33 7.83
CA THR A 12 19.77 -5.05 7.33
C THR A 12 18.71 -3.98 7.22
N LEU A 13 17.48 -4.23 7.69
CA LEU A 13 16.44 -3.21 7.75
C LEU A 13 16.82 -2.13 8.78
N PRO A 14 16.48 -0.84 8.51
CA PRO A 14 16.92 0.26 9.35
C PRO A 14 16.23 0.28 10.72
N ALA A 15 16.97 0.71 11.75
CA ALA A 15 16.44 0.89 13.10
C ALA A 15 15.47 2.08 13.22
N THR A 16 15.52 3.02 12.30
CA THR A 16 14.57 4.14 12.19
C THR A 16 14.14 4.34 10.75
N LEU A 17 12.87 4.64 10.54
CA LEU A 17 12.27 4.75 9.21
C LEU A 17 11.61 6.13 9.07
N PRO A 18 11.93 6.92 8.01
CA PRO A 18 11.12 8.06 7.64
C PRO A 18 9.73 7.57 7.20
N ILE A 19 8.68 8.27 7.62
CA ILE A 19 7.32 7.85 7.28
C ILE A 19 6.59 8.93 6.48
N PHE A 20 5.75 8.47 5.58
CA PHE A 20 4.86 9.28 4.78
C PHE A 20 3.40 8.95 5.17
N PRO A 21 2.80 9.72 6.10
CA PRO A 21 1.39 9.61 6.40
C PRO A 21 0.56 10.10 5.21
N LEU A 22 -0.17 9.20 4.56
CA LEU A 22 -1.00 9.55 3.40
C LEU A 22 -2.34 8.82 3.48
N PRO A 23 -3.47 9.56 3.65
CA PRO A 23 -4.79 8.95 3.73
C PRO A 23 -5.15 8.22 2.44
N GLY A 24 -5.70 7.04 2.53
CA GLY A 24 -6.17 6.27 1.39
C GLY A 24 -5.09 5.70 0.47
N ALA A 25 -3.81 6.00 0.71
CA ALA A 25 -2.71 5.37 -0.01
C ALA A 25 -2.29 4.08 0.70
N LEU A 26 -2.35 2.98 -0.03
CA LEU A 26 -1.94 1.66 0.45
C LEU A 26 -0.69 1.21 -0.29
N LEU A 27 0.35 0.82 0.44
CA LEU A 27 1.48 0.09 -0.08
C LEU A 27 1.50 -1.31 0.53
N LEU A 28 1.60 -2.31 -0.31
CA LEU A 28 1.71 -3.72 0.09
C LEU A 28 3.06 -4.29 -0.33
N PRO A 29 3.58 -5.31 0.34
CA PRO A 29 4.78 -6.02 -0.10
C PRO A 29 4.68 -6.40 -1.58
N ARG A 30 5.74 -6.13 -2.35
CA ARG A 30 5.86 -6.31 -3.80
C ARG A 30 4.93 -5.42 -4.67
N GLY A 31 4.05 -4.64 -4.04
CA GLY A 31 3.25 -3.63 -4.73
C GLY A 31 4.10 -2.43 -5.16
N ARG A 32 3.65 -1.72 -6.19
CA ARG A 32 4.29 -0.51 -6.71
C ARG A 32 3.36 0.68 -6.53
N LEU A 33 3.87 1.72 -5.88
CA LEU A 33 3.13 2.94 -5.59
C LEU A 33 3.86 4.14 -6.22
N PRO A 34 3.34 4.69 -7.33
CA PRO A 34 3.85 5.95 -7.86
C PRO A 34 3.37 7.11 -7.00
N LEU A 35 4.25 8.05 -6.71
CA LEU A 35 3.99 9.22 -5.88
C LEU A 35 4.55 10.48 -6.55
N ASN A 36 3.79 11.58 -6.46
CA ASN A 36 4.23 12.91 -6.83
C ASN A 36 4.49 13.69 -5.54
N ILE A 37 5.76 14.04 -5.30
CA ILE A 37 6.23 14.69 -4.07
C ILE A 37 6.45 16.18 -4.35
N PHE A 38 5.74 17.04 -3.64
CA PHE A 38 5.81 18.51 -3.81
C PHE A 38 5.88 19.28 -2.48
N GLU A 39 5.44 18.68 -1.36
CA GLU A 39 5.55 19.34 -0.07
C GLU A 39 7.02 19.41 0.39
N PRO A 40 7.52 20.57 0.89
CA PRO A 40 8.93 20.74 1.27
C PRO A 40 9.44 19.66 2.24
N ARG A 41 8.64 19.27 3.23
CA ARG A 41 8.99 18.22 4.19
C ARG A 41 9.20 16.86 3.52
N TYR A 42 8.41 16.51 2.52
CA TYR A 42 8.53 15.23 1.81
C TYR A 42 9.59 15.27 0.69
N LEU A 43 9.88 16.44 0.14
CA LEU A 43 11.08 16.64 -0.70
C LEU A 43 12.36 16.37 0.11
N ASN A 44 12.45 16.92 1.33
CA ASN A 44 13.57 16.64 2.25
C ASN A 44 13.66 15.16 2.60
N MET A 45 12.52 14.54 2.98
CA MET A 45 12.44 13.10 3.26
C MET A 45 12.98 12.25 2.09
N THR A 46 12.57 12.59 0.88
CA THR A 46 13.00 11.86 -0.33
C THR A 46 14.49 12.00 -0.58
N ARG A 47 15.05 13.23 -0.44
CA ARG A 47 16.50 13.47 -0.56
C ARG A 47 17.29 12.65 0.47
N ASP A 48 16.86 12.69 1.74
CA ASP A 48 17.51 11.97 2.82
C ASP A 48 17.41 10.46 2.63
N ALA A 49 16.25 9.95 2.17
CA ALA A 49 16.08 8.55 1.84
C ALA A 49 16.98 8.09 0.69
N LEU A 50 17.11 8.90 -0.38
CA LEU A 50 18.00 8.61 -1.52
C LEU A 50 19.48 8.60 -1.12
N ALA A 51 19.87 9.43 -0.15
CA ALA A 51 21.23 9.49 0.38
C ALA A 51 21.56 8.37 1.39
N SER A 52 20.56 7.55 1.77
CA SER A 52 20.72 6.47 2.76
C SER A 52 20.19 5.13 2.23
N ASP A 53 19.26 4.50 2.95
CA ASP A 53 18.75 3.15 2.66
C ASP A 53 17.72 3.10 1.51
N ARG A 54 17.30 4.25 0.98
CA ARG A 54 16.23 4.43 -0.02
C ARG A 54 14.87 3.89 0.45
N LEU A 55 14.64 3.86 1.76
CA LEU A 55 13.42 3.35 2.35
C LEU A 55 12.53 4.46 2.90
N ILE A 56 11.23 4.36 2.62
CA ILE A 56 10.17 5.21 3.15
C ILE A 56 9.04 4.31 3.63
N GLY A 57 8.53 4.54 4.83
CA GLY A 57 7.36 3.84 5.36
C GLY A 57 6.08 4.54 4.96
N MET A 58 5.22 3.87 4.20
CA MET A 58 3.84 4.31 3.97
C MET A 58 2.98 3.89 5.14
N ILE A 59 2.22 4.83 5.70
CA ILE A 59 1.34 4.58 6.84
C ILE A 59 0.10 5.47 6.74
N GLN A 60 -1.05 4.99 7.21
CA GLN A 60 -2.28 5.78 7.17
C GLN A 60 -2.51 6.53 8.49
N PRO A 61 -3.06 7.75 8.45
CA PRO A 61 -3.67 8.38 9.61
C PRO A 61 -4.86 7.55 10.12
N SER A 62 -5.00 7.44 11.45
CA SER A 62 -6.11 6.70 12.09
C SER A 62 -7.25 7.58 12.58
N GLY A 63 -7.16 8.88 12.40
CA GLY A 63 -8.14 9.88 12.80
C GLY A 63 -8.27 10.99 11.79
N ASP A 64 -8.84 12.13 12.21
CA ASP A 64 -8.97 13.30 11.35
C ASP A 64 -7.59 13.75 10.83
N PRO A 65 -7.36 13.72 9.52
CA PRO A 65 -6.09 14.11 8.93
C PRO A 65 -5.82 15.62 8.97
N ALA A 66 -6.77 16.44 9.42
CA ALA A 66 -6.67 17.91 9.42
C ALA A 66 -5.69 18.47 10.47
N GLY A 67 -5.14 17.65 11.38
CA GLY A 67 -4.13 18.07 12.36
C GLY A 67 -2.71 18.08 11.79
N GLU A 68 -1.82 18.93 12.34
CA GLU A 68 -0.40 18.96 11.96
C GLU A 68 0.31 17.62 12.16
N ALA A 69 -0.12 16.81 13.11
CA ALA A 69 0.41 15.48 13.42
C ALA A 69 -0.73 14.52 13.77
N PRO A 70 -1.54 14.08 12.79
CA PRO A 70 -2.65 13.16 13.07
C PRO A 70 -2.14 11.85 13.68
N PRO A 71 -2.94 11.16 14.54
CA PRO A 71 -2.61 9.84 15.01
C PRO A 71 -2.48 8.88 13.82
N LEU A 72 -1.68 7.84 13.97
CA LEU A 72 -1.38 6.89 12.91
C LEU A 72 -1.96 5.51 13.26
N TYR A 73 -2.31 4.75 12.25
CA TYR A 73 -2.47 3.31 12.42
C TYR A 73 -1.15 2.70 12.86
N ARG A 74 -1.24 1.59 13.58
CA ARG A 74 -0.04 0.90 14.06
C ARG A 74 0.78 0.27 12.95
N THR A 75 0.11 -0.31 11.96
CA THR A 75 0.77 -1.05 10.88
C THR A 75 0.92 -0.21 9.63
N GLY A 76 2.13 -0.16 9.09
CA GLY A 76 2.49 0.43 7.82
C GLY A 76 3.27 -0.56 6.94
N CYS A 77 3.74 -0.09 5.77
CA CYS A 77 4.61 -0.86 4.89
C CYS A 77 5.83 -0.04 4.46
N ALA A 78 7.02 -0.58 4.68
CA ALA A 78 8.26 -0.01 4.17
C ALA A 78 8.39 -0.29 2.68
N GLY A 79 8.63 0.75 1.90
CA GLY A 79 8.86 0.69 0.47
C GLY A 79 10.24 1.23 0.11
N ARG A 80 10.85 0.63 -0.90
CA ARG A 80 12.11 1.10 -1.47
C ARG A 80 11.84 2.00 -2.67
N ILE A 81 12.53 3.13 -2.76
CA ILE A 81 12.51 4.00 -3.96
C ILE A 81 13.19 3.23 -5.10
N THR A 82 12.39 2.84 -6.10
CA THR A 82 12.84 2.05 -7.27
C THR A 82 12.87 2.85 -8.55
N ALA A 83 12.21 4.01 -8.57
CA ALA A 83 12.32 5.01 -9.62
C ALA A 83 12.31 6.40 -9.01
N PHE A 84 13.04 7.33 -9.63
CA PHE A 84 13.13 8.71 -9.22
C PHE A 84 13.35 9.57 -10.46
N SER A 85 12.64 10.69 -10.55
CA SER A 85 12.92 11.77 -11.48
C SER A 85 12.52 13.11 -10.88
N GLU A 86 13.21 14.15 -11.27
CA GLU A 86 12.87 15.54 -10.97
C GLU A 86 12.01 16.10 -12.11
N THR A 87 11.13 17.01 -11.77
CA THR A 87 10.31 17.75 -12.74
C THR A 87 10.74 19.19 -12.80
N ASP A 88 10.43 19.88 -13.89
CA ASP A 88 10.82 21.30 -14.11
C ASP A 88 10.14 22.28 -13.11
N ASP A 89 9.12 21.81 -12.38
CA ASP A 89 8.38 22.57 -11.37
C ASP A 89 8.76 22.19 -9.92
N ASP A 90 10.00 21.75 -9.72
CA ASP A 90 10.61 21.42 -8.42
C ASP A 90 9.90 20.29 -7.63
N ARG A 91 9.26 19.35 -8.32
CA ARG A 91 8.66 18.15 -7.72
C ARG A 91 9.51 16.92 -7.97
N PHE A 92 9.27 15.88 -7.18
CA PHE A 92 9.84 14.55 -7.42
C PHE A 92 8.75 13.57 -7.80
N LEU A 93 8.96 12.84 -8.89
CA LEU A 93 8.19 11.65 -9.22
C LEU A 93 8.99 10.44 -8.74
N ILE A 94 8.43 9.70 -7.79
CA ILE A 94 9.08 8.49 -7.28
C ILE A 94 8.15 7.28 -7.43
N THR A 95 8.73 6.09 -7.48
CA THR A 95 7.98 4.85 -7.30
C THR A 95 8.52 4.11 -6.09
N LEU A 96 7.66 3.81 -5.14
CA LEU A 96 7.96 2.89 -4.05
C LEU A 96 7.58 1.47 -4.45
N THR A 97 8.50 0.53 -4.25
CA THR A 97 8.19 -0.90 -4.28
C THR A 97 8.14 -1.41 -2.83
N GLY A 98 7.00 -1.95 -2.43
CA GLY A 98 6.79 -2.45 -1.07
C GLY A 98 7.70 -3.64 -0.76
N LEU A 99 8.30 -3.61 0.42
CA LEU A 99 9.23 -4.63 0.89
C LEU A 99 8.66 -5.45 2.04
N CYS A 100 8.35 -4.78 3.14
CA CYS A 100 7.96 -5.44 4.39
C CYS A 100 7.03 -4.53 5.18
N ARG A 101 5.98 -5.11 5.73
CA ARG A 101 5.14 -4.43 6.72
C ARG A 101 5.94 -4.19 8.00
N PHE A 102 5.50 -3.23 8.78
CA PHE A 102 6.07 -2.94 10.10
C PHE A 102 4.97 -2.47 11.05
N ASP A 103 5.18 -2.71 12.33
CA ASP A 103 4.42 -2.06 13.39
C ASP A 103 5.19 -0.85 13.91
N LEU A 104 4.50 0.26 14.08
CA LEU A 104 5.02 1.46 14.71
C LEU A 104 5.18 1.22 16.21
N VAL A 105 6.43 1.22 16.69
CA VAL A 105 6.72 1.10 18.12
C VAL A 105 6.62 2.45 18.82
N ARG A 106 7.29 3.44 18.27
CA ARG A 106 7.27 4.84 18.76
C ARG A 106 7.78 5.79 17.70
N GLU A 107 7.37 7.04 17.82
CA GLU A 107 7.97 8.12 17.02
C GLU A 107 9.30 8.57 17.64
N VAL A 108 10.17 9.09 16.78
CA VAL A 108 11.42 9.74 17.16
C VAL A 108 11.41 11.19 16.65
N PRO A 109 12.31 12.05 17.16
CA PRO A 109 12.35 13.46 16.73
C PRO A 109 12.37 13.61 15.21
N ALA A 110 11.53 14.50 14.70
CA ALA A 110 11.45 14.82 13.27
C ALA A 110 12.78 15.43 12.78
N VAL A 111 13.08 15.20 11.52
CA VAL A 111 14.23 15.78 10.81
C VAL A 111 13.70 16.38 9.51
N GLY A 112 14.15 17.56 9.12
CA GLY A 112 13.72 18.18 7.86
C GLY A 112 12.21 18.42 7.72
N GLY A 113 11.45 18.39 8.83
CA GLY A 113 10.00 18.58 8.88
C GLY A 113 9.16 17.32 8.64
N TYR A 114 9.77 16.16 8.40
CA TYR A 114 9.05 14.88 8.25
C TYR A 114 9.14 14.00 9.50
N ARG A 115 8.14 13.15 9.68
CA ARG A 115 8.03 12.22 10.82
C ARG A 115 8.91 10.99 10.61
N ARG A 116 9.42 10.45 11.73
CA ARG A 116 10.24 9.24 11.76
C ARG A 116 9.80 8.34 12.89
N VAL A 117 9.94 7.02 12.70
CA VAL A 117 9.54 6.02 13.68
C VAL A 117 10.64 4.98 13.92
N VAL A 118 10.54 4.30 15.05
CA VAL A 118 11.19 3.01 15.29
C VAL A 118 10.19 1.95 14.82
N PRO A 119 10.49 1.22 13.73
CA PRO A 119 9.63 0.15 13.23
C PRO A 119 9.94 -1.18 13.92
N ASP A 120 8.93 -2.03 14.10
CA ASP A 120 9.09 -3.45 14.38
C ASP A 120 8.71 -4.26 13.12
N PHE A 121 9.71 -4.86 12.49
CA PHE A 121 9.53 -5.71 11.31
C PHE A 121 9.34 -7.19 11.64
N ALA A 122 9.59 -7.60 12.90
CA ALA A 122 9.60 -9.01 13.29
C ALA A 122 8.28 -9.76 13.02
N PRO A 123 7.09 -9.16 13.26
CA PRO A 123 5.83 -9.83 12.95
C PRO A 123 5.62 -10.13 11.45
N TYR A 124 6.36 -9.43 10.58
CA TYR A 124 6.19 -9.45 9.13
C TYR A 124 7.42 -9.97 8.37
N ALA A 125 8.32 -10.68 9.03
CA ALA A 125 9.54 -11.22 8.41
C ALA A 125 9.24 -12.08 7.17
N ALA A 126 8.10 -12.74 7.13
CA ALA A 126 7.63 -13.53 5.99
C ALA A 126 7.39 -12.71 4.71
N ASP A 127 7.15 -11.40 4.81
CA ASP A 127 6.97 -10.53 3.64
C ASP A 127 8.23 -10.47 2.76
N LEU A 128 9.42 -10.69 3.35
CA LEU A 128 10.70 -10.71 2.64
C LEU A 128 11.03 -12.08 2.03
N ALA A 129 10.30 -13.12 2.38
CA ALA A 129 10.50 -14.44 1.79
C ALA A 129 9.94 -14.50 0.36
N THR A 130 10.44 -15.43 -0.44
CA THR A 130 9.84 -15.76 -1.73
C THR A 130 8.40 -16.22 -1.49
N ALA A 131 7.46 -15.77 -2.33
CA ALA A 131 6.05 -16.10 -2.19
C ALA A 131 5.86 -17.63 -2.06
N THR A 132 5.14 -18.03 -1.04
CA THR A 132 4.63 -19.39 -0.84
C THR A 132 3.45 -19.63 -1.79
N GLU A 133 3.09 -20.87 -2.02
CA GLU A 133 1.86 -21.20 -2.76
C GLU A 133 0.65 -20.48 -2.15
N ILE A 134 -0.10 -19.83 -3.00
CA ILE A 134 -1.26 -19.01 -2.65
C ILE A 134 -2.49 -19.79 -3.08
N SER A 135 -3.48 -19.88 -2.22
CA SER A 135 -4.79 -20.43 -2.56
C SER A 135 -5.84 -19.33 -2.42
N ILE A 136 -6.24 -18.76 -3.55
CA ILE A 136 -7.39 -17.84 -3.61
C ILE A 136 -8.50 -18.45 -4.46
N ASP A 137 -9.74 -18.11 -4.16
CA ASP A 137 -10.87 -18.36 -5.04
C ASP A 137 -10.87 -17.33 -6.17
N ARG A 138 -10.02 -17.59 -7.19
CA ARG A 138 -9.83 -16.68 -8.32
C ARG A 138 -11.11 -16.45 -9.10
N ASP A 139 -11.91 -17.48 -9.31
CA ASP A 139 -13.15 -17.36 -10.07
C ASP A 139 -14.15 -16.45 -9.36
N ARG A 140 -14.30 -16.61 -8.05
CA ARG A 140 -15.13 -15.71 -7.24
C ARG A 140 -14.66 -14.27 -7.29
N LEU A 141 -13.35 -14.04 -7.12
CA LEU A 141 -12.75 -12.71 -7.18
C LEU A 141 -13.00 -12.06 -8.56
N VAL A 142 -12.71 -12.78 -9.65
CA VAL A 142 -12.89 -12.25 -11.02
C VAL A 142 -14.35 -11.98 -11.34
N ASN A 143 -15.28 -12.84 -10.88
CA ASN A 143 -16.71 -12.61 -11.07
C ASN A 143 -17.21 -11.38 -10.28
N ALA A 144 -16.77 -11.20 -9.05
CA ALA A 144 -17.07 -10.01 -8.26
C ALA A 144 -16.50 -8.74 -8.92
N LEU A 145 -15.27 -8.80 -9.43
CA LEU A 145 -14.65 -7.70 -10.18
C LEU A 145 -15.42 -7.32 -11.43
N ARG A 146 -15.89 -8.31 -12.21
CA ARG A 146 -16.68 -8.04 -13.41
C ARG A 146 -17.93 -7.24 -13.08
N ALA A 147 -18.69 -7.67 -12.08
CA ALA A 147 -19.88 -6.96 -11.63
C ALA A 147 -19.53 -5.52 -11.15
N TYR A 148 -18.45 -5.39 -10.38
CA TYR A 148 -18.00 -4.12 -9.80
C TYR A 148 -17.59 -3.10 -10.89
N PHE A 149 -16.84 -3.53 -11.91
CA PHE A 149 -16.40 -2.64 -12.98
C PHE A 149 -17.53 -2.29 -13.95
N ILE A 150 -18.42 -3.23 -14.25
CA ILE A 150 -19.63 -2.96 -15.05
C ILE A 150 -20.50 -1.88 -14.34
N GLN A 151 -20.77 -2.02 -13.05
CA GLN A 151 -21.58 -1.08 -12.28
C GLN A 151 -20.97 0.32 -12.24
N ARG A 152 -19.64 0.44 -12.35
CA ARG A 152 -18.91 1.72 -12.29
C ARG A 152 -18.48 2.26 -13.65
N ASP A 153 -18.88 1.63 -14.73
CA ASP A 153 -18.50 1.98 -16.12
C ASP A 153 -16.97 2.08 -16.30
N ILE A 154 -16.23 1.16 -15.68
CA ILE A 154 -14.77 1.09 -15.77
C ILE A 154 -14.39 0.09 -16.86
N ALA A 155 -13.71 0.57 -17.90
CA ALA A 155 -13.13 -0.29 -18.93
C ALA A 155 -11.91 -1.04 -18.39
N VAL A 156 -11.86 -2.35 -18.61
CA VAL A 156 -10.81 -3.23 -18.07
C VAL A 156 -10.31 -4.19 -19.15
N ASP A 157 -9.00 -4.38 -19.18
CA ASP A 157 -8.35 -5.41 -19.96
C ASP A 157 -8.44 -6.76 -19.22
N TRP A 158 -9.41 -7.59 -19.62
CA TRP A 158 -9.67 -8.88 -19.00
C TRP A 158 -8.59 -9.92 -19.33
N ASP A 159 -7.91 -9.79 -20.46
CA ASP A 159 -6.81 -10.67 -20.85
C ASP A 159 -5.60 -10.40 -19.94
N ALA A 160 -5.29 -9.15 -19.68
CA ALA A 160 -4.25 -8.78 -18.72
C ALA A 160 -4.57 -9.29 -17.30
N ILE A 161 -5.84 -9.23 -16.86
CA ILE A 161 -6.26 -9.83 -15.59
C ILE A 161 -6.06 -11.34 -15.60
N ALA A 162 -6.45 -12.03 -16.67
CA ALA A 162 -6.34 -13.48 -16.76
C ALA A 162 -4.88 -13.96 -16.69
N GLU A 163 -3.95 -13.23 -17.31
CA GLU A 163 -2.53 -13.53 -17.32
C GLU A 163 -1.78 -13.13 -16.03
N THR A 164 -2.35 -12.24 -15.22
CA THR A 164 -1.70 -11.78 -13.98
C THR A 164 -1.72 -12.89 -12.92
N PRO A 165 -0.57 -13.26 -12.33
CA PRO A 165 -0.51 -14.20 -11.22
C PRO A 165 -1.31 -13.70 -10.00
N ASP A 166 -1.87 -14.62 -9.21
CA ASP A 166 -2.75 -14.32 -8.07
C ASP A 166 -2.18 -13.31 -7.08
N GLU A 167 -0.88 -13.43 -6.75
CA GLU A 167 -0.19 -12.46 -5.90
C GLU A 167 -0.25 -11.04 -6.48
N GLY A 168 0.09 -10.90 -7.76
CA GLY A 168 0.06 -9.61 -8.45
C GLY A 168 -1.35 -9.04 -8.54
N LEU A 169 -2.32 -9.91 -8.83
CA LEU A 169 -3.73 -9.52 -8.95
C LEU A 169 -4.27 -9.00 -7.61
N VAL A 170 -4.16 -9.78 -6.53
CA VAL A 170 -4.64 -9.38 -5.19
C VAL A 170 -3.94 -8.10 -4.73
N THR A 171 -2.61 -8.01 -4.89
CA THR A 171 -1.83 -6.85 -4.46
C THR A 171 -2.24 -5.59 -5.24
N SER A 172 -2.32 -5.67 -6.57
CA SER A 172 -2.67 -4.51 -7.40
C SER A 172 -4.09 -4.03 -7.14
N LEU A 173 -5.06 -4.94 -7.07
CA LEU A 173 -6.46 -4.59 -6.81
C LEU A 173 -6.64 -3.98 -5.42
N ALA A 174 -6.03 -4.54 -4.38
CA ALA A 174 -6.08 -3.99 -3.02
C ALA A 174 -5.55 -2.54 -2.97
N MET A 175 -4.52 -2.23 -3.76
CA MET A 175 -3.92 -0.89 -3.80
C MET A 175 -4.73 0.10 -4.64
N VAL A 176 -5.29 -0.33 -5.79
CA VAL A 176 -5.92 0.55 -6.78
C VAL A 176 -7.41 0.80 -6.49
N CYS A 177 -8.12 -0.22 -5.97
CA CYS A 177 -9.55 -0.05 -5.69
C CYS A 177 -9.79 1.09 -4.68
N PRO A 178 -10.83 1.91 -4.90
CA PRO A 178 -11.13 3.10 -4.09
C PRO A 178 -11.86 2.71 -2.79
N PHE A 179 -11.22 1.86 -2.00
CA PHE A 179 -11.69 1.49 -0.67
C PHE A 179 -11.44 2.61 0.34
N GLU A 180 -12.26 2.63 1.37
CA GLU A 180 -12.09 3.54 2.50
C GLU A 180 -10.78 3.25 3.28
N PRO A 181 -10.22 4.25 3.99
CA PRO A 181 -8.94 4.06 4.72
C PRO A 181 -8.93 2.88 5.69
N ASN A 182 -10.04 2.62 6.40
CA ASN A 182 -10.19 1.48 7.31
C ASN A 182 -10.21 0.13 6.56
N GLU A 183 -10.82 0.07 5.37
CA GLU A 183 -10.84 -1.11 4.52
C GLU A 183 -9.45 -1.40 3.95
N LYS A 184 -8.75 -0.36 3.48
CA LYS A 184 -7.34 -0.46 3.06
C LYS A 184 -6.44 -0.90 4.20
N GLN A 185 -6.71 -0.44 5.42
CA GLN A 185 -5.98 -0.88 6.60
C GLN A 185 -6.22 -2.36 6.91
N ALA A 186 -7.45 -2.85 6.78
CA ALA A 186 -7.76 -4.27 6.93
C ALA A 186 -7.02 -5.14 5.91
N LEU A 187 -6.93 -4.70 4.65
CA LEU A 187 -6.15 -5.36 3.60
C LEU A 187 -4.64 -5.39 3.93
N LEU A 188 -4.09 -4.31 4.50
CA LEU A 188 -2.68 -4.26 4.93
C LEU A 188 -2.40 -5.22 6.07
N GLN A 189 -3.31 -5.28 7.04
CA GLN A 189 -3.18 -6.09 8.26
C GLN A 189 -3.51 -7.58 8.05
N SER A 190 -4.04 -7.97 6.89
CA SER A 190 -4.28 -9.38 6.59
C SER A 190 -3.01 -10.20 6.81
N PRO A 191 -3.06 -11.31 7.55
CA PRO A 191 -1.86 -12.06 7.98
C PRO A 191 -1.04 -12.54 6.79
N ASP A 192 -1.71 -13.01 5.76
CA ASP A 192 -1.10 -13.55 4.54
C ASP A 192 -1.88 -13.12 3.29
N LEU A 193 -1.42 -13.58 2.13
CA LEU A 193 -2.00 -13.21 0.84
C LEU A 193 -3.33 -13.94 0.58
N THR A 194 -3.51 -15.13 1.12
CA THR A 194 -4.77 -15.88 1.01
C THR A 194 -5.90 -15.15 1.74
N GLU A 195 -5.65 -14.72 2.97
CA GLU A 195 -6.62 -13.95 3.74
C GLU A 195 -6.86 -12.56 3.13
N ARG A 196 -5.81 -11.90 2.62
CA ARG A 196 -5.97 -10.64 1.90
C ARG A 196 -6.86 -10.80 0.67
N GLY A 197 -6.71 -11.87 -0.10
CA GLY A 197 -7.57 -12.19 -1.24
C GLY A 197 -9.03 -12.37 -0.82
N ARG A 198 -9.27 -13.05 0.32
CA ARG A 198 -10.62 -13.24 0.87
C ARG A 198 -11.24 -11.92 1.31
N VAL A 199 -10.49 -11.08 2.05
CA VAL A 199 -10.95 -9.75 2.48
C VAL A 199 -11.22 -8.87 1.27
N LEU A 200 -10.34 -8.86 0.26
CA LEU A 200 -10.53 -8.11 -0.98
C LEU A 200 -11.82 -8.50 -1.69
N THR A 201 -12.06 -9.80 -1.86
CA THR A 201 -13.29 -10.29 -2.51
C THR A 201 -14.54 -9.86 -1.74
N ALA A 202 -14.52 -9.98 -0.41
CA ALA A 202 -15.62 -9.56 0.43
C ALA A 202 -15.90 -8.05 0.34
N LEU A 203 -14.86 -7.21 0.31
CA LEU A 203 -15.01 -5.75 0.17
C LEU A 203 -15.62 -5.38 -1.19
N ILE A 204 -15.21 -6.04 -2.26
CA ILE A 204 -15.78 -5.83 -3.60
C ILE A 204 -17.27 -6.23 -3.61
N GLU A 205 -17.61 -7.39 -3.06
CA GLU A 205 -19.00 -7.86 -2.95
C GLU A 205 -19.87 -6.93 -2.10
N MET A 206 -19.34 -6.42 -0.98
CA MET A 206 -20.04 -5.43 -0.14
C MET A 206 -20.28 -4.11 -0.87
N ALA A 207 -19.31 -3.65 -1.66
CA ALA A 207 -19.44 -2.42 -2.45
C ALA A 207 -20.51 -2.54 -3.54
N LEU A 208 -20.75 -3.75 -4.08
CA LEU A 208 -21.85 -4.02 -5.00
C LEU A 208 -23.20 -3.91 -4.30
N LEU A 209 -23.37 -4.51 -3.13
CA LEU A 209 -24.61 -4.49 -2.35
C LEU A 209 -24.98 -3.08 -1.86
N GLY A 210 -23.99 -2.29 -1.47
CA GLY A 210 -24.20 -0.92 -0.99
C GLY A 210 -24.75 0.03 -2.04
N ASN A 211 -24.40 -0.15 -3.30
CA ASN A 211 -24.90 0.65 -4.41
C ASN A 211 -26.34 0.27 -4.82
N ASP A 212 -26.68 -1.02 -4.78
CA ASP A 212 -28.04 -1.49 -5.07
C ASP A 212 -29.06 -0.91 -4.08
N ALA A 213 -28.68 -0.77 -2.81
CA ALA A 213 -29.53 -0.16 -1.78
C ALA A 213 -29.72 1.36 -1.98
N GLY A 214 -28.71 2.03 -2.55
CA GLY A 214 -28.78 3.47 -2.86
C GLY A 214 -29.68 3.80 -4.07
N ASP A 215 -29.75 2.94 -5.05
CA ASP A 215 -30.58 3.11 -6.24
C ASP A 215 -32.07 2.78 -5.95
N ALA A 216 -32.31 1.77 -5.11
CA ALA A 216 -33.67 1.41 -4.68
C ALA A 216 -34.34 2.49 -3.80
N ALA A 217 -33.57 3.37 -3.16
CA ALA A 217 -34.09 4.48 -2.34
C ALA A 217 -34.38 5.78 -3.15
N ARG A 218 -34.08 5.79 -4.45
CA ARG A 218 -34.28 6.95 -5.36
C ARG A 218 -35.44 6.79 -6.33
N HIS A 219 -36.19 5.70 -6.24
CA HIS A 219 -37.41 5.44 -7.01
C HIS A 219 -38.67 5.42 -6.08
#